data_87451b8d518cc172b5f0109a61949fce
#
_entry.id   87451b8d518cc172b5f0109a61949fce
#
_cell.length_a   1.000
_cell.length_b   1.000
_cell.length_c   1.000
_cell.angle_alpha   90.00
_cell.angle_beta   90.00
_cell.angle_gamma   90.00
#
_symmetry.space_group_name_H-M   'P 1'
#
loop_
_entity.id
_entity.type
_entity.pdbx_description
1 polymer ?
#
loop_
_entity_poly.entity_id
_entity_poly.type
_entity_poly.pdbx_seq_one_letter_code
_entity_poly.pdbx_strand_id
1 'polypeptide(L)'
;EADGLEDGLIDDPRSCAFDPLRDLPICSADRGSEGCITRAQAEALGKMYAGPATSDGESYFPGMPRGSERSGASFMGTMPSGWAGTALNVGEREAFAVAIAKSTMRYMVFPQDRQDWDAATFDFDDGPEDLQALGRLVDAVDPDLADFRDRGGKLLMYFGWADPLLMPQMGVNYYEAAVEANGPATPDFFRLFMMPGVFHCSGGYGPDQFDGMTPLIEWVENGTPPEAIRASQHEEGELTRSRPLCPYPRVARYVGSGDVNDAASFICEAPGR
;
A
#
# COMPACT_ATOMS: atom_id res chain seq x y z
N GLU A 1 -15.13 5.01 -10.07
CA GLU A 1 -15.13 5.60 -11.44
C GLU A 1 -13.70 5.86 -11.98
N ALA A 2 -12.65 5.93 -11.15
CA ALA A 2 -11.29 6.22 -11.62
C ALA A 2 -10.72 5.12 -12.55
N ASP A 3 -11.17 3.89 -12.39
CA ASP A 3 -10.81 2.72 -13.21
C ASP A 3 -11.88 2.34 -14.26
N GLY A 4 -12.98 3.10 -14.31
CA GLY A 4 -14.09 2.90 -15.23
C GLY A 4 -15.20 1.97 -14.75
N LEU A 5 -15.14 1.51 -13.48
CA LEU A 5 -16.16 0.70 -12.84
C LEU A 5 -16.65 1.36 -11.55
N GLU A 6 -17.96 1.43 -11.35
CA GLU A 6 -18.57 1.99 -10.15
C GLU A 6 -18.94 0.86 -9.18
N ASP A 7 -17.95 0.29 -8.50
CA ASP A 7 -18.14 -0.84 -7.60
C ASP A 7 -17.58 -0.60 -6.19
N GLY A 8 -17.08 0.63 -5.92
CA GLY A 8 -16.50 1.02 -4.63
C GLY A 8 -15.06 0.58 -4.42
N LEU A 9 -14.41 0.03 -5.44
CA LEU A 9 -12.98 -0.26 -5.45
C LEU A 9 -12.25 0.65 -6.44
N ILE A 10 -10.96 0.81 -6.26
CA ILE A 10 -10.04 1.39 -7.24
C ILE A 10 -8.96 0.33 -7.46
N ASP A 11 -8.87 -0.20 -8.67
CA ASP A 11 -7.91 -1.27 -9.01
C ASP A 11 -6.47 -0.83 -8.79
N ASP A 12 -6.16 0.43 -9.12
CA ASP A 12 -4.86 1.05 -8.87
C ASP A 12 -5.07 2.48 -8.34
N PRO A 13 -4.86 2.72 -7.04
CA PRO A 13 -5.10 4.03 -6.42
C PRO A 13 -4.16 5.13 -6.95
N ARG A 14 -3.11 4.79 -7.68
CA ARG A 14 -2.23 5.77 -8.34
C ARG A 14 -2.94 6.50 -9.49
N SER A 15 -3.98 5.90 -10.05
CA SER A 15 -4.85 6.54 -11.06
C SER A 15 -5.78 7.61 -10.46
N CYS A 16 -5.91 7.68 -9.14
CA CYS A 16 -6.76 8.66 -8.47
C CYS A 16 -6.09 10.04 -8.44
N ALA A 17 -6.65 10.99 -9.19
CA ALA A 17 -6.15 12.36 -9.29
C ALA A 17 -6.62 13.29 -8.17
N PHE A 18 -7.03 12.75 -7.03
CA PHE A 18 -7.49 13.54 -5.88
C PHE A 18 -6.38 14.46 -5.35
N ASP A 19 -6.73 15.74 -5.17
CA ASP A 19 -5.88 16.78 -4.59
C ASP A 19 -6.63 17.51 -3.46
N PRO A 20 -6.12 17.49 -2.21
CA PRO A 20 -6.83 18.11 -1.08
C PRO A 20 -7.11 19.59 -1.22
N LEU A 21 -6.23 20.34 -1.88
CA LEU A 21 -6.41 21.79 -2.08
C LEU A 21 -7.45 22.13 -3.16
N ARG A 22 -7.60 21.23 -4.13
CA ARG A 22 -8.57 21.41 -5.24
C ARG A 22 -9.93 20.84 -4.91
N ASP A 23 -9.96 19.65 -4.30
CA ASP A 23 -11.15 18.81 -4.25
C ASP A 23 -11.90 18.85 -2.92
N LEU A 24 -11.25 19.40 -1.85
CA LEU A 24 -11.92 19.58 -0.56
C LEU A 24 -12.41 21.03 -0.34
N PRO A 25 -13.52 21.21 0.38
CA PRO A 25 -13.99 22.54 0.73
C PRO A 25 -13.01 23.20 1.71
N ILE A 26 -12.32 24.24 1.26
CA ILE A 26 -11.44 25.05 2.11
C ILE A 26 -12.25 26.07 2.88
N CYS A 27 -12.02 26.18 4.19
CA CYS A 27 -12.68 27.15 5.06
C CYS A 27 -12.37 28.58 4.62
N SER A 28 -13.41 29.42 4.60
CA SER A 28 -13.32 30.86 4.40
C SER A 28 -13.98 31.60 5.58
N ALA A 29 -13.69 32.89 5.73
CA ALA A 29 -14.26 33.70 6.78
C ALA A 29 -15.81 33.68 6.80
N ASP A 30 -16.43 33.49 5.66
CA ASP A 30 -17.89 33.50 5.47
C ASP A 30 -18.57 32.14 5.75
N ARG A 31 -17.84 31.04 5.78
CA ARG A 31 -18.38 29.67 5.92
C ARG A 31 -18.30 29.10 7.33
N GLY A 32 -17.56 29.74 8.25
CA GLY A 32 -17.26 29.12 9.55
C GLY A 32 -16.36 27.88 9.39
N SER A 33 -16.32 27.01 10.41
CA SER A 33 -15.46 25.83 10.46
C SER A 33 -16.18 24.49 10.20
N GLU A 34 -17.48 24.51 9.93
CA GLU A 34 -18.27 23.29 9.77
C GLU A 34 -18.23 22.79 8.31
N GLY A 35 -17.87 21.51 8.12
CA GLY A 35 -17.83 20.87 6.81
C GLY A 35 -16.72 21.34 5.86
N CYS A 36 -15.69 22.01 6.39
CA CYS A 36 -14.52 22.45 5.62
C CYS A 36 -13.22 22.16 6.39
N ILE A 37 -12.10 22.16 5.67
CA ILE A 37 -10.75 22.09 6.25
C ILE A 37 -9.99 23.39 5.99
N THR A 38 -9.07 23.72 6.87
CA THR A 38 -8.19 24.88 6.64
C THR A 38 -7.21 24.59 5.50
N ARG A 39 -6.69 25.63 4.88
CA ARG A 39 -5.63 25.49 3.87
C ARG A 39 -4.42 24.71 4.42
N ALA A 40 -3.99 25.01 5.64
CA ALA A 40 -2.86 24.33 6.28
C ALA A 40 -3.12 22.82 6.48
N GLN A 41 -4.36 22.44 6.82
CA GLN A 41 -4.75 21.02 6.89
C GLN A 41 -4.73 20.35 5.51
N ALA A 42 -5.20 21.02 4.46
CA ALA A 42 -5.14 20.48 3.10
C ALA A 42 -3.70 20.32 2.62
N GLU A 43 -2.81 21.29 2.91
CA GLU A 43 -1.38 21.21 2.62
C GLU A 43 -0.70 20.05 3.37
N ALA A 44 -1.01 19.86 4.65
CA ALA A 44 -0.50 18.72 5.43
C ALA A 44 -0.96 17.37 4.85
N LEU A 45 -2.24 17.28 4.47
CA LEU A 45 -2.79 16.09 3.82
C LEU A 45 -2.10 15.81 2.47
N GLY A 46 -1.83 16.87 1.68
CA GLY A 46 -1.05 16.76 0.44
C GLY A 46 0.34 16.18 0.67
N LYS A 47 1.04 16.61 1.74
CA LYS A 47 2.34 16.04 2.12
C LYS A 47 2.25 14.57 2.52
N MET A 48 1.19 14.17 3.21
CA MET A 48 0.98 12.75 3.56
C MET A 48 0.81 11.86 2.31
N TYR A 49 0.10 12.35 1.30
CA TYR A 49 -0.04 11.64 0.02
C TYR A 49 1.24 11.66 -0.84
N ALA A 50 2.04 12.71 -0.72
CA ALA A 50 3.31 12.80 -1.45
C ALA A 50 4.40 11.90 -0.85
N GLY A 51 4.36 11.68 0.46
CA GLY A 51 5.42 11.02 1.21
C GLY A 51 6.52 11.99 1.66
N PRO A 52 7.45 11.51 2.51
CA PRO A 52 8.57 12.31 2.99
C PRO A 52 9.56 12.59 1.87
N ALA A 53 10.03 13.84 1.85
CA ALA A 53 11.03 14.32 0.91
C ALA A 53 11.95 15.34 1.59
N THR A 54 13.15 15.49 1.05
CA THR A 54 14.11 16.53 1.41
C THR A 54 13.60 17.93 1.02
N SER A 55 14.25 18.97 1.50
CA SER A 55 13.89 20.37 1.20
C SER A 55 14.04 20.73 -0.28
N ASP A 56 14.89 20.03 -1.01
CA ASP A 56 15.07 20.17 -2.47
C ASP A 56 14.09 19.29 -3.28
N GLY A 57 13.23 18.52 -2.62
CA GLY A 57 12.14 17.75 -3.22
C GLY A 57 12.51 16.32 -3.61
N GLU A 58 13.65 15.80 -3.19
CA GLU A 58 13.99 14.39 -3.35
C GLU A 58 13.13 13.53 -2.41
N SER A 59 12.25 12.69 -2.98
CA SER A 59 11.42 11.75 -2.22
C SER A 59 12.21 10.49 -1.91
N TYR A 60 12.27 10.09 -0.65
CA TYR A 60 12.95 8.86 -0.23
C TYR A 60 12.01 7.78 0.32
N PHE A 61 10.72 8.07 0.40
CA PHE A 61 9.72 7.07 0.79
C PHE A 61 8.34 7.39 0.17
N PRO A 62 7.56 6.38 -0.25
CA PRO A 62 6.23 6.63 -0.79
C PRO A 62 5.25 7.15 0.26
N GLY A 63 4.29 7.95 -0.20
CA GLY A 63 3.23 8.49 0.62
C GLY A 63 2.07 7.53 0.86
N MET A 64 1.11 7.98 1.66
CA MET A 64 -0.10 7.24 2.00
C MET A 64 -0.95 6.96 0.74
N PRO A 65 -1.52 5.76 0.62
CA PRO A 65 -2.39 5.44 -0.51
C PRO A 65 -3.72 6.21 -0.43
N ARG A 66 -4.20 6.67 -1.58
CA ARG A 66 -5.51 7.29 -1.70
C ARG A 66 -6.61 6.24 -1.64
N GLY A 67 -7.74 6.58 -1.02
CA GLY A 67 -8.88 5.66 -0.87
C GLY A 67 -8.80 4.75 0.36
N SER A 68 -7.78 4.90 1.20
CA SER A 68 -7.63 4.13 2.43
C SER A 68 -7.62 4.97 3.71
N GLU A 69 -8.14 6.20 3.64
CA GLU A 69 -8.19 7.15 4.77
C GLU A 69 -9.04 6.65 5.92
N ARG A 70 -10.19 6.04 5.60
CA ARG A 70 -11.14 5.52 6.58
C ARG A 70 -11.59 4.13 6.19
N SER A 71 -11.85 3.30 7.18
CA SER A 71 -12.62 2.09 6.99
C SER A 71 -13.64 1.92 8.11
N GLY A 72 -14.67 1.11 7.85
CA GLY A 72 -15.63 0.70 8.85
C GLY A 72 -15.11 -0.41 9.78
N ALA A 73 -14.01 -1.08 9.40
CA ALA A 73 -13.44 -2.17 10.18
C ALA A 73 -12.40 -1.66 11.17
N SER A 74 -12.17 -2.35 12.25
CA SER A 74 -11.20 -2.02 13.29
C SER A 74 -9.96 -2.90 13.12
N PHE A 75 -8.78 -2.30 13.00
CA PHE A 75 -7.53 -3.05 13.04
C PHE A 75 -7.29 -3.59 14.46
N MET A 76 -7.15 -4.90 14.59
CA MET A 76 -6.97 -5.58 15.89
C MET A 76 -8.06 -5.26 16.93
N GLY A 77 -9.26 -4.88 16.49
CA GLY A 77 -10.41 -4.62 17.38
C GLY A 77 -10.35 -3.33 18.21
N THR A 78 -9.30 -2.52 18.08
CA THR A 78 -9.07 -1.37 18.96
C THR A 78 -8.72 -0.07 18.24
N MET A 79 -8.29 -0.12 16.99
CA MET A 79 -7.92 1.08 16.23
C MET A 79 -8.86 1.28 15.04
N PRO A 80 -9.26 2.52 14.74
CA PRO A 80 -9.94 2.83 13.50
C PRO A 80 -9.06 2.32 12.35
N SER A 81 -9.63 1.59 11.45
CA SER A 81 -8.94 1.13 10.25
C SER A 81 -8.87 2.25 9.21
N GLY A 82 -7.92 2.13 8.30
CA GLY A 82 -7.51 3.20 7.43
C GLY A 82 -6.38 4.05 8.06
N TRP A 83 -5.57 4.69 7.20
CA TRP A 83 -4.38 5.39 7.68
C TRP A 83 -4.73 6.64 8.55
N ALA A 84 -5.91 7.22 8.41
CA ALA A 84 -6.33 8.30 9.31
C ALA A 84 -6.38 7.83 10.78
N GLY A 85 -6.71 6.57 11.04
CA GLY A 85 -6.71 6.01 12.39
C GLY A 85 -5.32 5.65 12.92
N THR A 86 -4.36 5.41 12.04
CA THR A 86 -2.98 5.03 12.40
C THR A 86 -2.02 6.21 12.40
N ALA A 87 -2.21 7.18 11.50
CA ALA A 87 -1.30 8.30 11.28
C ALA A 87 -1.73 9.61 11.96
N LEU A 88 -3.00 9.74 12.38
CA LEU A 88 -3.50 10.94 13.06
C LEU A 88 -3.75 10.68 14.54
N ASN A 89 -3.56 11.73 15.35
CA ASN A 89 -3.97 11.68 16.75
C ASN A 89 -5.51 11.61 16.85
N VAL A 90 -6.01 10.77 17.75
CA VAL A 90 -7.45 10.66 18.03
C VAL A 90 -7.71 11.01 19.49
N GLY A 91 -8.21 12.22 19.74
CA GLY A 91 -8.33 12.79 21.08
C GLY A 91 -6.94 12.95 21.72
N GLU A 92 -6.76 12.38 22.92
CA GLU A 92 -5.48 12.38 23.63
C GLU A 92 -4.54 11.22 23.21
N ARG A 93 -5.03 10.30 22.38
CA ARG A 93 -4.24 9.14 21.93
C ARG A 93 -3.30 9.59 20.81
N GLU A 94 -2.00 9.37 21.02
CA GLU A 94 -0.98 9.57 19.99
C GLU A 94 -1.20 8.60 18.81
N ALA A 95 -0.93 9.07 17.60
CA ALA A 95 -0.95 8.26 16.40
C ALA A 95 -0.03 7.04 16.54
N PHE A 96 -0.53 5.87 16.14
CA PHE A 96 0.21 4.61 16.23
C PHE A 96 1.54 4.66 15.45
N ALA A 97 1.51 5.23 14.24
CA ALA A 97 2.72 5.40 13.42
C ALA A 97 3.77 6.28 14.11
N VAL A 98 3.35 7.36 14.81
CA VAL A 98 4.26 8.23 15.57
C VAL A 98 4.85 7.50 16.76
N ALA A 99 4.05 6.70 17.48
CA ALA A 99 4.53 5.91 18.61
C ALA A 99 5.59 4.88 18.19
N ILE A 100 5.38 4.19 17.06
CA ILE A 100 6.38 3.27 16.49
C ILE A 100 7.64 4.02 16.05
N ALA A 101 7.50 5.12 15.31
CA ALA A 101 8.63 5.92 14.87
C ALA A 101 9.48 6.39 16.07
N LYS A 102 8.85 6.90 17.14
CA LYS A 102 9.53 7.28 18.36
C LYS A 102 10.29 6.11 19.00
N SER A 103 9.68 4.93 19.07
CA SER A 103 10.34 3.74 19.66
C SER A 103 11.53 3.32 18.81
N THR A 104 11.40 3.29 17.50
CA THR A 104 12.48 2.95 16.57
C THR A 104 13.64 3.95 16.69
N MET A 105 13.36 5.24 16.66
CA MET A 105 14.38 6.28 16.76
C MET A 105 15.09 6.26 18.12
N ARG A 106 14.34 6.04 19.20
CA ARG A 106 14.90 6.07 20.56
C ARG A 106 15.80 4.89 20.89
N TYR A 107 15.50 3.71 20.35
CA TYR A 107 16.09 2.46 20.83
C TYR A 107 16.79 1.63 19.75
N MET A 108 16.65 1.96 18.47
CA MET A 108 17.20 1.14 17.38
C MET A 108 18.14 1.89 16.44
N VAL A 109 17.90 3.17 16.21
CA VAL A 109 18.63 3.93 15.17
C VAL A 109 20.02 4.35 15.62
N PHE A 110 20.16 4.83 16.85
CA PHE A 110 21.40 5.38 17.36
C PHE A 110 22.21 4.35 18.16
N PRO A 111 23.56 4.46 18.19
CA PRO A 111 24.42 3.57 18.98
C PRO A 111 24.13 3.57 20.49
N GLN A 112 23.49 4.63 20.97
CA GLN A 112 23.04 4.77 22.36
C GLN A 112 21.58 5.22 22.38
N ASP A 113 20.79 4.72 23.32
CA ASP A 113 19.39 5.08 23.49
C ASP A 113 19.20 6.59 23.65
N ARG A 114 18.31 7.17 22.83
CA ARG A 114 17.94 8.59 22.87
C ARG A 114 16.50 8.73 23.36
N GLN A 115 16.27 8.51 24.64
CA GLN A 115 14.94 8.50 25.26
C GLN A 115 14.20 9.82 25.13
N ASP A 116 14.91 10.93 24.97
CA ASP A 116 14.40 12.29 24.78
C ASP A 116 14.09 12.64 23.31
N TRP A 117 14.38 11.74 22.36
CA TRP A 117 14.10 12.00 20.96
C TRP A 117 12.61 12.27 20.71
N ASP A 118 12.30 13.33 19.97
CA ASP A 118 10.94 13.74 19.61
C ASP A 118 10.78 13.79 18.09
N ALA A 119 9.66 13.24 17.58
CA ALA A 119 9.35 13.21 16.16
C ALA A 119 9.24 14.62 15.52
N ALA A 120 8.88 15.65 16.32
CA ALA A 120 8.84 17.03 15.85
C ALA A 120 10.24 17.61 15.54
N THR A 121 11.31 16.94 15.99
CA THR A 121 12.71 17.37 15.76
C THR A 121 13.37 16.58 14.61
N PHE A 122 12.63 15.69 13.93
CA PHE A 122 13.19 14.94 12.80
C PHE A 122 13.52 15.90 11.65
N ASP A 123 14.76 15.89 11.24
CA ASP A 123 15.23 16.62 10.07
C ASP A 123 15.07 15.75 8.83
N PHE A 124 14.31 16.23 7.83
CA PHE A 124 14.06 15.47 6.61
C PHE A 124 15.23 15.54 5.62
N ASP A 125 16.20 16.43 5.82
CA ASP A 125 17.41 16.52 5.01
C ASP A 125 18.50 15.58 5.56
N ASP A 126 18.78 15.63 6.86
CA ASP A 126 19.84 14.84 7.52
C ASP A 126 19.34 13.49 8.06
N GLY A 127 18.05 13.38 8.40
CA GLY A 127 17.46 12.18 9.03
C GLY A 127 17.62 10.87 8.25
N PRO A 128 17.58 10.86 6.90
CA PRO A 128 17.85 9.64 6.14
C PRO A 128 19.25 9.05 6.38
N GLU A 129 20.27 9.87 6.64
CA GLU A 129 21.61 9.37 6.96
C GLU A 129 21.64 8.66 8.32
N ASP A 130 20.93 9.18 9.33
CA ASP A 130 20.80 8.54 10.65
C ASP A 130 20.19 7.14 10.54
N LEU A 131 19.26 6.94 9.62
CA LEU A 131 18.57 5.65 9.41
C LEU A 131 19.40 4.61 8.65
N GLN A 132 20.44 5.02 7.90
CA GLN A 132 21.23 4.12 7.06
C GLN A 132 21.89 2.96 7.81
N ALA A 133 22.34 3.20 9.04
CA ALA A 133 23.00 2.16 9.83
C ALA A 133 22.02 1.04 10.21
N LEU A 134 20.81 1.41 10.61
CA LEU A 134 19.74 0.46 10.87
C LEU A 134 19.27 -0.22 9.59
N GLY A 135 19.05 0.56 8.50
CA GLY A 135 18.62 0.04 7.21
C GLY A 135 19.53 -1.08 6.71
N ARG A 136 20.85 -0.91 6.78
CA ARG A 136 21.80 -1.97 6.39
C ARG A 136 21.67 -3.28 7.18
N LEU A 137 21.03 -3.26 8.34
CA LEU A 137 20.83 -4.44 9.17
C LEU A 137 19.45 -5.08 8.98
N VAL A 138 18.42 -4.27 8.70
CA VAL A 138 17.02 -4.74 8.73
C VAL A 138 16.32 -4.69 7.38
N ASP A 139 16.80 -3.88 6.43
CA ASP A 139 16.15 -3.76 5.12
C ASP A 139 16.47 -4.96 4.23
N ALA A 140 15.44 -5.63 3.74
CA ALA A 140 15.53 -6.72 2.78
C ALA A 140 15.18 -6.19 1.37
N VAL A 141 15.99 -5.24 0.88
CA VAL A 141 15.72 -4.49 -0.37
C VAL A 141 16.70 -4.80 -1.51
N ASP A 142 17.59 -5.79 -1.34
CA ASP A 142 18.49 -6.21 -2.41
C ASP A 142 17.67 -6.75 -3.60
N PRO A 143 17.70 -6.08 -4.77
CA PRO A 143 16.92 -6.49 -5.93
C PRO A 143 17.62 -7.59 -6.75
N ASP A 144 18.89 -7.89 -6.50
CA ASP A 144 19.60 -8.97 -7.18
C ASP A 144 19.14 -10.32 -6.63
N LEU A 145 18.28 -10.97 -7.37
CA LEU A 145 17.73 -12.29 -7.06
C LEU A 145 18.31 -13.41 -7.93
N ALA A 146 19.45 -13.16 -8.60
CA ALA A 146 20.03 -14.12 -9.53
C ALA A 146 20.33 -15.47 -8.85
N ASP A 147 20.96 -15.48 -7.68
CA ASP A 147 21.26 -16.67 -6.91
C ASP A 147 20.00 -17.46 -6.49
N PHE A 148 18.93 -16.77 -6.18
CA PHE A 148 17.64 -17.37 -5.84
C PHE A 148 17.00 -18.02 -7.07
N ARG A 149 16.95 -17.29 -8.18
CA ARG A 149 16.47 -17.79 -9.48
C ARG A 149 17.25 -19.02 -9.94
N ASP A 150 18.58 -18.96 -9.89
CA ASP A 150 19.47 -20.01 -10.43
C ASP A 150 19.38 -21.33 -9.63
N ARG A 151 18.88 -21.26 -8.39
CA ARG A 151 18.51 -22.43 -7.58
C ARG A 151 17.08 -22.92 -7.84
N GLY A 152 16.37 -22.33 -8.79
CA GLY A 152 14.99 -22.69 -9.13
C GLY A 152 13.93 -22.08 -8.22
N GLY A 153 14.30 -21.10 -7.39
CA GLY A 153 13.38 -20.43 -6.45
C GLY A 153 12.21 -19.76 -7.17
N LYS A 154 11.06 -19.75 -6.52
CA LYS A 154 9.86 -19.05 -6.97
C LYS A 154 9.36 -18.13 -5.86
N LEU A 155 9.12 -16.88 -6.19
CA LEU A 155 8.64 -15.86 -5.25
C LEU A 155 7.27 -15.36 -5.69
N LEU A 156 6.28 -15.55 -4.82
CA LEU A 156 4.96 -14.95 -4.95
C LEU A 156 4.83 -13.88 -3.86
N MET A 157 4.81 -12.62 -4.26
CA MET A 157 4.59 -11.49 -3.36
C MET A 157 3.19 -10.91 -3.58
N TYR A 158 2.54 -10.51 -2.52
CA TYR A 158 1.25 -9.81 -2.60
C TYR A 158 1.22 -8.62 -1.65
N PHE A 159 0.43 -7.61 -2.00
CA PHE A 159 0.33 -6.39 -1.22
C PHE A 159 -1.06 -5.76 -1.37
N GLY A 160 -1.65 -5.30 -0.27
CA GLY A 160 -2.92 -4.58 -0.28
C GLY A 160 -2.74 -3.14 -0.75
N TRP A 161 -3.46 -2.72 -1.81
CA TRP A 161 -3.41 -1.34 -2.30
C TRP A 161 -3.89 -0.29 -1.29
N ALA A 162 -4.65 -0.69 -0.29
CA ALA A 162 -5.19 0.19 0.75
C ALA A 162 -4.51 0.00 2.11
N ASP A 163 -3.31 -0.61 2.16
CA ASP A 163 -2.59 -0.84 3.41
C ASP A 163 -2.33 0.49 4.15
N PRO A 164 -2.86 0.64 5.39
CA PRO A 164 -2.75 1.88 6.16
C PRO A 164 -1.47 1.98 7.00
N LEU A 165 -0.62 0.97 6.98
CA LEU A 165 0.60 0.87 7.79
C LEU A 165 1.86 0.81 6.94
N LEU A 166 1.85 -0.03 5.90
CA LEU A 166 2.96 -0.20 4.97
C LEU A 166 2.55 0.36 3.61
N MET A 167 3.30 1.32 3.10
CA MET A 167 2.95 1.99 1.85
C MET A 167 3.00 1.00 0.68
N PRO A 168 1.89 0.71 -0.02
CA PRO A 168 1.83 -0.31 -1.08
C PRO A 168 2.83 -0.10 -2.20
N GLN A 169 3.18 1.16 -2.48
CA GLN A 169 4.18 1.50 -3.49
C GLN A 169 5.56 0.90 -3.18
N MET A 170 5.86 0.55 -1.91
CA MET A 170 7.11 -0.15 -1.56
C MET A 170 7.22 -1.50 -2.26
N GLY A 171 6.12 -2.27 -2.27
CA GLY A 171 6.08 -3.57 -2.94
C GLY A 171 6.28 -3.43 -4.44
N VAL A 172 5.67 -2.41 -5.05
CA VAL A 172 5.84 -2.10 -6.47
C VAL A 172 7.28 -1.68 -6.76
N ASN A 173 7.84 -0.75 -5.99
CA ASN A 173 9.23 -0.27 -6.17
C ASN A 173 10.24 -1.43 -6.07
N TYR A 174 10.07 -2.33 -5.11
CA TYR A 174 10.94 -3.50 -4.98
C TYR A 174 10.82 -4.44 -6.18
N TYR A 175 9.59 -4.72 -6.64
CA TYR A 175 9.38 -5.57 -7.81
C TYR A 175 9.99 -4.96 -9.08
N GLU A 176 9.79 -3.66 -9.30
CA GLU A 176 10.36 -2.95 -10.45
C GLU A 176 11.88 -2.92 -10.41
N ALA A 177 12.48 -2.68 -9.24
CA ALA A 177 13.94 -2.79 -9.06
C ALA A 177 14.45 -4.22 -9.33
N ALA A 178 13.71 -5.24 -8.89
CA ALA A 178 14.06 -6.63 -9.20
C ALA A 178 13.97 -6.94 -10.72
N VAL A 179 12.98 -6.37 -11.41
CA VAL A 179 12.87 -6.49 -12.87
C VAL A 179 14.04 -5.79 -13.57
N GLU A 180 14.44 -4.61 -13.09
CA GLU A 180 15.60 -3.90 -13.62
C GLU A 180 16.90 -4.69 -13.42
N ALA A 181 17.11 -5.24 -12.23
CA ALA A 181 18.32 -5.98 -11.88
C ALA A 181 18.42 -7.36 -12.58
N ASN A 182 17.32 -8.09 -12.72
CA ASN A 182 17.32 -9.48 -13.23
C ASN A 182 16.80 -9.61 -14.68
N GLY A 183 16.31 -8.51 -15.27
CA GLY A 183 15.85 -8.44 -16.65
C GLY A 183 14.43 -8.95 -16.88
N PRO A 184 13.99 -9.02 -18.16
CA PRO A 184 12.58 -9.27 -18.53
C PRO A 184 12.07 -10.67 -18.19
N ALA A 185 12.95 -11.61 -17.84
CA ALA A 185 12.57 -12.94 -17.38
C ALA A 185 12.20 -13.00 -15.88
N THR A 186 12.24 -11.88 -15.17
CA THR A 186 11.87 -11.81 -13.74
C THR A 186 10.48 -12.40 -13.46
N PRO A 187 9.43 -12.19 -14.27
CA PRO A 187 8.11 -12.79 -14.04
C PRO A 187 8.08 -14.33 -14.12
N ASP A 188 9.14 -14.96 -14.61
CA ASP A 188 9.24 -16.43 -14.66
C ASP A 188 9.64 -17.05 -13.31
N PHE A 189 10.08 -16.21 -12.35
CA PHE A 189 10.45 -16.67 -11.00
C PHE A 189 9.95 -15.75 -9.87
N PHE A 190 9.59 -14.49 -10.17
CA PHE A 190 9.03 -13.55 -9.19
C PHE A 190 7.78 -12.89 -9.75
N ARG A 191 6.66 -13.02 -9.05
CA ARG A 191 5.39 -12.36 -9.39
C ARG A 191 4.85 -11.57 -8.21
N LEU A 192 4.42 -10.33 -8.48
CA LEU A 192 3.74 -9.47 -7.53
C LEU A 192 2.24 -9.45 -7.85
N PHE A 193 1.41 -9.59 -6.82
CA PHE A 193 -0.05 -9.47 -6.90
C PHE A 193 -0.51 -8.33 -6.01
N MET A 194 -0.99 -7.25 -6.62
CA MET A 194 -1.58 -6.13 -5.88
C MET A 194 -3.06 -6.39 -5.65
N MET A 195 -3.52 -6.13 -4.44
CA MET A 195 -4.89 -6.45 -3.99
C MET A 195 -5.69 -5.15 -3.81
N PRO A 196 -6.62 -4.82 -4.76
CA PRO A 196 -7.42 -3.60 -4.68
C PRO A 196 -8.25 -3.54 -3.39
N GLY A 197 -8.19 -2.40 -2.70
CA GLY A 197 -8.99 -2.13 -1.52
C GLY A 197 -8.67 -2.94 -0.26
N VAL A 198 -7.64 -3.78 -0.29
CA VAL A 198 -7.24 -4.61 0.86
C VAL A 198 -6.28 -3.84 1.77
N PHE A 199 -6.51 -3.95 3.08
CA PHE A 199 -5.71 -3.33 4.13
C PHE A 199 -4.50 -4.17 4.54
N HIS A 200 -3.91 -3.82 5.68
CA HIS A 200 -2.76 -4.55 6.23
C HIS A 200 -3.14 -5.98 6.58
N CYS A 201 -2.56 -6.93 5.87
CA CYS A 201 -2.77 -8.38 5.98
C CYS A 201 -4.17 -8.87 5.58
N SER A 202 -5.24 -8.16 5.90
CA SER A 202 -6.63 -8.54 5.62
C SER A 202 -7.59 -7.38 5.86
N GLY A 203 -8.86 -7.59 5.49
CA GLY A 203 -9.90 -6.58 5.63
C GLY A 203 -9.78 -5.48 4.59
N GLY A 204 -10.60 -4.45 4.74
CA GLY A 204 -10.71 -3.36 3.78
C GLY A 204 -11.99 -3.44 2.96
N TYR A 205 -11.97 -2.85 1.78
CA TYR A 205 -13.12 -2.78 0.88
C TYR A 205 -13.13 -3.87 -0.18
N GLY A 206 -11.98 -4.51 -0.40
CA GLY A 206 -11.77 -5.50 -1.44
C GLY A 206 -11.70 -6.94 -0.94
N PRO A 207 -11.70 -7.91 -1.87
CA PRO A 207 -11.52 -9.32 -1.56
C PRO A 207 -10.14 -9.58 -0.94
N ASP A 208 -10.13 -10.03 0.32
CA ASP A 208 -8.92 -10.20 1.14
C ASP A 208 -8.56 -11.66 1.41
N GLN A 209 -9.44 -12.61 1.03
CA GLN A 209 -9.22 -14.04 1.25
C GLN A 209 -8.85 -14.74 -0.04
N PHE A 210 -7.68 -15.36 -0.09
CA PHE A 210 -7.20 -16.09 -1.26
C PHE A 210 -6.26 -17.22 -0.85
N ASP A 211 -6.12 -18.19 -1.73
CA ASP A 211 -5.13 -19.26 -1.61
C ASP A 211 -3.91 -18.91 -2.48
N GLY A 212 -2.84 -18.44 -1.84
CA GLY A 212 -1.57 -18.18 -2.51
C GLY A 212 -0.64 -19.40 -2.52
N MET A 213 -0.89 -20.38 -1.65
CA MET A 213 0.00 -21.51 -1.48
C MET A 213 -0.14 -22.55 -2.60
N THR A 214 -1.37 -22.92 -2.95
CA THR A 214 -1.61 -23.90 -4.02
C THR A 214 -1.00 -23.45 -5.37
N PRO A 215 -1.22 -22.21 -5.86
CA PRO A 215 -0.56 -21.76 -7.09
C PRO A 215 0.95 -21.66 -6.98
N LEU A 216 1.50 -21.37 -5.79
CA LEU A 216 2.95 -21.38 -5.59
C LEU A 216 3.52 -22.80 -5.68
N ILE A 217 2.86 -23.78 -5.10
CA ILE A 217 3.24 -25.21 -5.19
C ILE A 217 3.21 -25.67 -6.65
N GLU A 218 2.13 -25.38 -7.39
CA GLU A 218 2.01 -25.71 -8.80
C GLU A 218 3.13 -25.06 -9.64
N TRP A 219 3.50 -23.85 -9.29
CA TRP A 219 4.61 -23.16 -9.96
C TRP A 219 5.96 -23.82 -9.69
N VAL A 220 6.23 -24.20 -8.45
CA VAL A 220 7.50 -24.87 -8.07
C VAL A 220 7.59 -26.28 -8.62
N GLU A 221 6.53 -27.08 -8.48
CA GLU A 221 6.56 -28.51 -8.79
C GLU A 221 6.28 -28.81 -10.26
N ASN A 222 5.37 -28.04 -10.89
CA ASN A 222 4.90 -28.29 -12.26
C ASN A 222 5.33 -27.21 -13.26
N GLY A 223 6.03 -26.17 -12.80
CA GLY A 223 6.49 -25.07 -13.66
C GLY A 223 5.37 -24.19 -14.19
N THR A 224 4.17 -24.23 -13.58
CA THR A 224 2.99 -23.45 -14.02
C THR A 224 2.85 -22.17 -13.20
N PRO A 225 3.28 -21.02 -13.73
CA PRO A 225 3.18 -19.75 -13.00
C PRO A 225 1.72 -19.28 -12.89
N PRO A 226 1.29 -18.72 -11.75
CA PRO A 226 -0.08 -18.24 -11.58
C PRO A 226 -0.38 -17.01 -12.44
N GLU A 227 -1.24 -17.17 -13.46
CA GLU A 227 -1.70 -16.08 -14.33
C GLU A 227 -2.80 -15.23 -13.70
N ALA A 228 -3.50 -15.76 -12.71
CA ALA A 228 -4.43 -15.08 -11.82
C ALA A 228 -4.61 -15.91 -10.55
N ILE A 229 -4.94 -15.25 -9.44
CA ILE A 229 -5.33 -15.90 -8.19
C ILE A 229 -6.72 -15.37 -7.81
N ARG A 230 -7.68 -16.26 -7.59
CA ARG A 230 -9.02 -15.83 -7.18
C ARG A 230 -9.00 -15.39 -5.72
N ALA A 231 -9.37 -14.14 -5.44
CA ALA A 231 -9.66 -13.64 -4.11
C ALA A 231 -11.16 -13.50 -3.88
N SER A 232 -11.58 -13.62 -2.62
CA SER A 232 -12.97 -13.54 -2.16
C SER A 232 -13.10 -12.64 -0.94
N GLN A 233 -14.28 -12.03 -0.82
CA GLN A 233 -14.71 -11.26 0.35
C GLN A 233 -15.97 -11.92 0.91
N HIS A 234 -16.01 -12.06 2.23
CA HIS A 234 -17.16 -12.63 2.91
C HIS A 234 -17.67 -11.67 3.98
N GLU A 235 -18.98 -11.52 4.07
CA GLU A 235 -19.68 -10.81 5.12
C GLU A 235 -20.61 -11.78 5.83
N GLU A 236 -20.52 -11.86 7.14
CA GLU A 236 -21.31 -12.81 7.97
C GLU A 236 -21.22 -14.29 7.48
N GLY A 237 -20.09 -14.63 6.83
CA GLY A 237 -19.84 -15.97 6.27
C GLY A 237 -20.33 -16.18 4.84
N GLU A 238 -21.07 -15.24 4.27
CA GLU A 238 -21.55 -15.32 2.89
C GLU A 238 -20.57 -14.63 1.93
N LEU A 239 -20.35 -15.24 0.77
CA LEU A 239 -19.53 -14.65 -0.30
C LEU A 239 -20.23 -13.43 -0.89
N THR A 240 -19.66 -12.25 -0.72
CA THR A 240 -20.23 -10.99 -1.22
C THR A 240 -19.51 -10.48 -2.48
N ARG A 241 -18.23 -10.81 -2.63
CA ARG A 241 -17.44 -10.37 -3.79
C ARG A 241 -16.30 -11.33 -4.07
N SER A 242 -15.96 -11.48 -5.33
CA SER A 242 -14.70 -12.12 -5.76
C SER A 242 -14.04 -11.33 -6.89
N ARG A 243 -12.69 -11.41 -6.98
CA ARG A 243 -11.87 -10.78 -8.02
C ARG A 243 -10.71 -11.67 -8.40
N PRO A 244 -10.25 -11.67 -9.64
CA PRO A 244 -8.93 -12.19 -9.95
C PRO A 244 -7.88 -11.19 -9.48
N LEU A 245 -6.91 -11.63 -8.67
CA LEU A 245 -5.67 -10.92 -8.46
C LEU A 245 -4.79 -11.19 -9.68
N CYS A 246 -4.37 -10.15 -10.35
CA CYS A 246 -3.56 -10.24 -11.55
C CYS A 246 -2.07 -10.00 -11.23
N PRO A 247 -1.14 -10.71 -11.89
CA PRO A 247 0.28 -10.42 -11.72
C PRO A 247 0.59 -9.02 -12.26
N TYR A 248 1.18 -8.18 -11.42
CA TYR A 248 1.58 -6.81 -11.76
C TYR A 248 2.49 -6.80 -13.02
N PRO A 249 2.33 -5.86 -13.95
CA PRO A 249 1.50 -4.65 -13.87
C PRO A 249 0.04 -4.84 -14.37
N ARG A 250 -0.40 -6.07 -14.68
CA ARG A 250 -1.79 -6.32 -15.11
C ARG A 250 -2.77 -6.03 -13.98
N VAL A 251 -3.99 -5.60 -14.36
CA VAL A 251 -5.12 -5.32 -13.46
C VAL A 251 -6.33 -6.14 -13.88
N ALA A 252 -7.28 -6.34 -12.96
CA ALA A 252 -8.54 -7.00 -13.26
C ALA A 252 -9.46 -6.05 -14.04
N ARG A 253 -9.73 -6.34 -15.31
CA ARG A 253 -10.61 -5.52 -16.14
C ARG A 253 -11.98 -6.19 -16.30
N TYR A 254 -13.04 -5.46 -15.95
CA TYR A 254 -14.42 -5.90 -16.19
C TYR A 254 -14.71 -6.06 -17.68
N VAL A 255 -15.31 -7.21 -18.08
CA VAL A 255 -15.57 -7.51 -19.49
C VAL A 255 -16.83 -6.83 -20.04
N GLY A 256 -17.50 -5.97 -19.26
CA GLY A 256 -18.69 -5.24 -19.68
C GLY A 256 -20.00 -6.02 -19.56
N SER A 257 -19.98 -7.24 -19.02
CA SER A 257 -21.16 -8.08 -18.78
C SER A 257 -20.95 -9.03 -17.60
N GLY A 258 -22.05 -9.49 -17.00
CA GLY A 258 -22.02 -10.36 -15.81
C GLY A 258 -22.11 -9.56 -14.52
N ASP A 259 -21.97 -10.28 -13.39
CA ASP A 259 -22.02 -9.68 -12.07
C ASP A 259 -20.67 -8.98 -11.77
N VAL A 260 -20.72 -7.71 -11.43
CA VAL A 260 -19.53 -6.94 -11.02
C VAL A 260 -18.89 -7.45 -9.72
N ASN A 261 -19.56 -8.30 -8.96
CA ASN A 261 -19.04 -8.95 -7.79
C ASN A 261 -18.49 -10.36 -8.04
N ASP A 262 -18.54 -10.87 -9.27
CA ASP A 262 -17.99 -12.18 -9.61
C ASP A 262 -16.69 -12.07 -10.41
N ALA A 263 -15.65 -12.75 -9.93
CA ALA A 263 -14.35 -12.84 -10.59
C ALA A 263 -14.45 -13.33 -12.06
N ALA A 264 -15.47 -14.14 -12.40
CA ALA A 264 -15.69 -14.61 -13.78
C ALA A 264 -16.03 -13.49 -14.74
N SER A 265 -16.43 -12.31 -14.27
CA SER A 265 -16.73 -11.12 -15.08
C SER A 265 -15.51 -10.25 -15.38
N PHE A 266 -14.30 -10.73 -15.04
CA PHE A 266 -13.06 -9.98 -15.17
C PHE A 266 -11.98 -10.79 -15.89
N ILE A 267 -11.09 -10.08 -16.56
CA ILE A 267 -9.86 -10.63 -17.14
C ILE A 267 -8.65 -9.83 -16.69
N CYS A 268 -7.48 -10.48 -16.66
CA CYS A 268 -6.22 -9.79 -16.36
C CYS A 268 -5.65 -9.15 -17.63
N GLU A 269 -5.67 -7.82 -17.67
CA GLU A 269 -5.14 -7.04 -18.80
C GLU A 269 -4.03 -6.07 -18.37
N ALA A 270 -3.22 -5.64 -19.33
CA ALA A 270 -2.30 -4.54 -19.10
C ALA A 270 -3.10 -3.27 -18.72
N PRO A 271 -2.56 -2.42 -17.82
CA PRO A 271 -3.23 -1.18 -17.47
C PRO A 271 -3.47 -0.34 -18.73
N GLY A 272 -4.66 0.26 -18.83
CA GLY A 272 -4.98 1.19 -19.93
C GLY A 272 -3.98 2.36 -19.94
N ARG A 273 -3.59 2.79 -21.13
CA ARG A 273 -2.73 3.97 -21.31
C ARG A 273 -3.50 5.24 -21.06
#